data_eca13f0a9c22a8a318a23f3492c9f897
#
_entry.id   eca13f0a9c22a8a318a23f3492c9f897
#
_cell.length_a   1.000
_cell.length_b   1.000
_cell.length_c   1.000
_cell.angle_alpha   90.00
_cell.angle_beta   90.00
_cell.angle_gamma   90.00
#
_symmetry.space_group_name_H-M   'P 1'
#
loop_
_entity.id
_entity.type
_entity.pdbx_description
1 polymer ?
#
loop_
_entity_poly.entity_id
_entity_poly.type
_entity_poly.pdbx_seq_one_letter_code
_entity_poly.pdbx_strand_id
1 'polypeptide(L)'
;LESVKGRSDEILVVDSGSKDATLSIVKEYTDKIYFHPFINYADQRNWAQKNLPLRNEWVFHLDADERMTEDLFLELRGLFNGSLDKVSGFLAIRKTIFMGRWIKYGGHYPVYHARIFKHLQGECEARKYDQHFLVSGKTLMLNSCIINIIDSDLSLMKKKLRGYALLEAEELTLKEKRGQVAASFFASPISRRRWLRVKFYERSPLFIRPFVYFIYRYFIRLGFLDGREGL
;
A
#
# COMPACT_ATOMS: atom_id res chain seq x y z
N LEU A 1 2.56 15.21 3.05
CA LEU A 1 3.50 15.64 4.09
C LEU A 1 2.77 16.32 5.25
N GLU A 2 1.78 17.19 5.00
CA GLU A 2 0.99 17.89 6.01
C GLU A 2 0.45 16.96 7.10
N SER A 3 -0.05 15.78 6.72
CA SER A 3 -0.66 14.82 7.67
C SER A 3 0.33 14.19 8.66
N VAL A 4 1.63 14.33 8.44
CA VAL A 4 2.68 13.75 9.31
C VAL A 4 3.57 14.83 9.96
N LYS A 5 3.40 16.10 9.58
CA LYS A 5 4.13 17.23 10.16
C LYS A 5 3.84 17.34 11.67
N GLY A 6 4.89 17.35 12.50
CA GLY A 6 4.78 17.38 13.96
C GLY A 6 4.22 16.10 14.61
N ARG A 7 4.09 15.02 13.83
CA ARG A 7 3.58 13.71 14.29
C ARG A 7 4.60 12.57 14.12
N SER A 8 5.74 12.89 13.57
CA SER A 8 6.88 11.99 13.41
C SER A 8 8.16 12.71 13.84
N ASP A 9 9.14 11.97 14.36
CA ASP A 9 10.43 12.54 14.80
C ASP A 9 11.28 13.01 13.61
N GLU A 10 11.10 12.36 12.46
CA GLU A 10 11.76 12.75 11.22
C GLU A 10 10.92 12.38 9.99
N ILE A 11 11.14 13.14 8.93
CA ILE A 11 10.57 12.89 7.60
C ILE A 11 11.73 12.78 6.63
N LEU A 12 11.86 11.62 5.96
CA LEU A 12 12.82 11.39 4.89
C LEU A 12 12.04 11.20 3.59
N VAL A 13 12.45 11.90 2.55
CA VAL A 13 11.78 11.83 1.25
C VAL A 13 12.72 11.23 0.21
N VAL A 14 12.25 10.25 -0.54
CA VAL A 14 12.97 9.70 -1.69
C VAL A 14 12.30 10.21 -2.96
N ASP A 15 13.03 11.00 -3.72
CA ASP A 15 12.59 11.54 -5.01
C ASP A 15 13.28 10.81 -6.16
N SER A 16 12.57 10.60 -7.25
CA SER A 16 13.06 9.89 -8.44
C SER A 16 13.35 10.84 -9.62
N GLY A 17 13.53 12.11 -9.34
CA GLY A 17 13.80 13.14 -10.35
C GLY A 17 12.55 13.88 -10.79
N SER A 18 11.74 14.34 -9.84
CA SER A 18 10.58 15.20 -10.08
C SER A 18 10.98 16.48 -10.80
N LYS A 19 10.20 16.85 -11.81
CA LYS A 19 10.43 18.05 -12.65
C LYS A 19 9.39 19.15 -12.38
N ASP A 20 8.46 18.91 -11.49
CA ASP A 20 7.40 19.82 -11.06
C ASP A 20 7.76 20.50 -9.72
N ALA A 21 6.79 21.10 -9.07
CA ALA A 21 6.96 21.78 -7.78
C ALA A 21 7.22 20.83 -6.58
N THR A 22 7.31 19.49 -6.79
CA THR A 22 7.45 18.51 -5.71
C THR A 22 8.60 18.86 -4.77
N LEU A 23 9.80 19.10 -5.29
CA LEU A 23 10.98 19.36 -4.45
C LEU A 23 10.87 20.68 -3.67
N SER A 24 10.27 21.72 -4.23
CA SER A 24 10.04 22.99 -3.52
C SER A 24 9.04 22.80 -2.38
N ILE A 25 7.97 22.07 -2.60
CA ILE A 25 6.98 21.73 -1.57
C ILE A 25 7.61 20.87 -0.46
N VAL A 26 8.40 19.85 -0.82
CA VAL A 26 9.05 18.98 0.16
C VAL A 26 9.96 19.76 1.11
N LYS A 27 10.71 20.74 0.61
CA LYS A 27 11.62 21.59 1.41
C LYS A 27 10.93 22.39 2.51
N GLU A 28 9.62 22.63 2.43
CA GLU A 28 8.83 23.25 3.50
C GLU A 28 8.62 22.33 4.73
N TYR A 29 8.90 21.03 4.55
CA TYR A 29 8.69 20.02 5.57
C TYR A 29 9.97 19.36 6.06
N THR A 30 10.95 19.18 5.17
CA THR A 30 12.21 18.51 5.48
C THR A 30 13.32 18.86 4.48
N ASP A 31 14.56 18.94 4.97
CA ASP A 31 15.77 19.00 4.14
C ASP A 31 16.35 17.61 3.82
N LYS A 32 15.75 16.54 4.39
CA LYS A 32 16.21 15.16 4.20
C LYS A 32 15.61 14.56 2.93
N ILE A 33 16.09 15.05 1.79
CA ILE A 33 15.66 14.63 0.45
C ILE A 33 16.78 13.81 -0.18
N TYR A 34 16.44 12.59 -0.62
CA TYR A 34 17.37 11.65 -1.22
C TYR A 34 16.93 11.30 -2.63
N PHE A 35 17.87 11.26 -3.55
CA PHE A 35 17.59 10.88 -4.92
C PHE A 35 17.80 9.37 -5.10
N HIS A 36 16.81 8.70 -5.72
CA HIS A 36 16.96 7.34 -6.24
C HIS A 36 16.16 7.20 -7.54
N PRO A 37 16.80 6.77 -8.65
CA PRO A 37 16.09 6.61 -9.92
C PRO A 37 15.01 5.56 -9.79
N PHE A 38 13.84 5.82 -10.37
CA PHE A 38 12.71 4.90 -10.28
C PHE A 38 12.91 3.69 -11.21
N ILE A 39 13.08 2.52 -10.62
CA ILE A 39 13.08 1.23 -11.32
C ILE A 39 11.69 0.58 -11.15
N ASN A 40 11.26 0.39 -9.93
CA ASN A 40 9.92 -0.06 -9.54
C ASN A 40 9.66 0.28 -8.06
N TYR A 41 8.42 0.13 -7.61
CA TYR A 41 8.04 0.48 -6.23
C TYR A 41 8.74 -0.36 -5.16
N ALA A 42 9.00 -1.65 -5.42
CA ALA A 42 9.70 -2.50 -4.46
C ALA A 42 11.17 -2.07 -4.31
N ASP A 43 11.83 -1.79 -5.43
CA ASP A 43 13.21 -1.28 -5.45
C ASP A 43 13.32 0.03 -4.66
N GLN A 44 12.47 1.01 -4.98
CA GLN A 44 12.42 2.30 -4.29
C GLN A 44 12.29 2.15 -2.77
N ARG A 45 11.35 1.32 -2.32
CA ARG A 45 11.08 1.13 -0.89
C ARG A 45 12.20 0.37 -0.18
N ASN A 46 12.74 -0.67 -0.81
CA ASN A 46 13.83 -1.46 -0.25
C ASN A 46 15.14 -0.68 -0.26
N TRP A 47 15.38 0.13 -1.30
CA TRP A 47 16.53 1.04 -1.33
C TRP A 47 16.46 2.05 -0.18
N ALA A 48 15.29 2.66 0.04
CA ALA A 48 15.07 3.60 1.13
C ALA A 48 15.42 2.96 2.48
N GLN A 49 14.94 1.76 2.76
CA GLN A 49 15.20 1.07 4.02
C GLN A 49 16.68 0.72 4.23
N LYS A 50 17.41 0.41 3.14
CA LYS A 50 18.81 -0.02 3.20
C LYS A 50 19.81 1.14 3.22
N ASN A 51 19.46 2.27 2.62
CA ASN A 51 20.42 3.34 2.35
C ASN A 51 20.14 4.65 3.10
N LEU A 52 18.91 4.86 3.60
CA LEU A 52 18.62 6.07 4.36
C LEU A 52 19.16 5.98 5.79
N PRO A 53 19.61 7.10 6.37
CA PRO A 53 20.10 7.16 7.75
C PRO A 53 18.94 7.16 8.75
N LEU A 54 18.25 6.04 8.83
CA LEU A 54 17.11 5.84 9.73
C LEU A 54 17.61 5.87 11.18
N ARG A 55 17.10 6.80 11.99
CA ARG A 55 17.51 6.98 13.39
C ARG A 55 16.61 6.24 14.37
N ASN A 56 15.37 5.99 13.98
CA ASN A 56 14.34 5.40 14.81
C ASN A 56 14.10 3.93 14.45
N GLU A 57 13.74 3.12 15.41
CA GLU A 57 13.44 1.70 15.22
C GLU A 57 12.22 1.49 14.30
N TRP A 58 11.22 2.38 14.41
CA TRP A 58 9.97 2.29 13.67
C TRP A 58 9.96 3.19 12.46
N VAL A 59 9.46 2.67 11.35
CA VAL A 59 9.26 3.42 10.11
C VAL A 59 7.81 3.37 9.68
N PHE A 60 7.36 4.47 9.10
CA PHE A 60 6.06 4.57 8.44
C PHE A 60 6.29 4.88 6.96
N HIS A 61 6.08 3.89 6.09
CA HIS A 61 6.11 4.10 4.65
C HIS A 61 4.78 4.70 4.19
N LEU A 62 4.82 5.93 3.75
CA LEU A 62 3.67 6.68 3.26
C LEU A 62 3.92 7.07 1.80
N ASP A 63 3.02 6.69 0.90
CA ASP A 63 3.09 7.08 -0.51
C ASP A 63 2.62 8.55 -0.67
N ALA A 64 3.04 9.24 -1.73
CA ALA A 64 2.75 10.67 -1.93
C ALA A 64 1.24 10.99 -2.04
N ASP A 65 0.44 10.02 -2.43
CA ASP A 65 -1.02 10.08 -2.52
C ASP A 65 -1.74 9.56 -1.26
N GLU A 66 -0.98 9.21 -0.21
CA GLU A 66 -1.52 8.73 1.06
C GLU A 66 -1.44 9.81 2.15
N ARG A 67 -2.36 9.74 3.12
CA ARG A 67 -2.42 10.63 4.29
C ARG A 67 -2.68 9.83 5.56
N MET A 68 -1.97 10.17 6.63
CA MET A 68 -2.28 9.71 7.98
C MET A 68 -3.54 10.41 8.50
N THR A 69 -4.49 9.66 9.07
CA THR A 69 -5.65 10.25 9.76
C THR A 69 -5.31 10.62 11.18
N GLU A 70 -6.12 11.52 11.79
CA GLU A 70 -6.00 11.86 13.22
C GLU A 70 -6.20 10.62 14.09
N ASP A 71 -7.22 9.81 13.78
CA ASP A 71 -7.52 8.59 14.53
C ASP A 71 -6.33 7.62 14.50
N LEU A 72 -5.64 7.49 13.33
CA LEU A 72 -4.45 6.65 13.21
C LEU A 72 -3.31 7.18 14.07
N PHE A 73 -3.09 8.48 14.08
CA PHE A 73 -2.07 9.11 14.93
C PHE A 73 -2.35 8.85 16.42
N LEU A 74 -3.59 9.04 16.88
CA LEU A 74 -3.97 8.83 18.26
C LEU A 74 -3.88 7.35 18.68
N GLU A 75 -4.31 6.43 17.81
CA GLU A 75 -4.19 4.99 18.05
C GLU A 75 -2.71 4.57 18.18
N LEU A 76 -1.86 5.00 17.26
CA LEU A 76 -0.42 4.73 17.33
C LEU A 76 0.22 5.33 18.59
N ARG A 77 -0.07 6.59 18.91
CA ARG A 77 0.44 7.25 20.10
C ARG A 77 0.05 6.48 21.38
N GLY A 78 -1.18 5.98 21.43
CA GLY A 78 -1.62 5.14 22.54
C GLY A 78 -0.84 3.82 22.64
N LEU A 79 -0.60 3.16 21.49
CA LEU A 79 0.16 1.91 21.43
C LEU A 79 1.64 2.11 21.78
N PHE A 80 2.26 3.20 21.33
CA PHE A 80 3.66 3.52 21.63
C PHE A 80 3.90 3.91 23.11
N ASN A 81 2.86 4.25 23.85
CA ASN A 81 2.96 4.44 25.32
C ASN A 81 3.04 3.11 26.09
N GLY A 82 2.76 1.98 25.43
CA GLY A 82 2.86 0.63 25.99
C GLY A 82 4.13 -0.09 25.59
N SER A 83 4.27 -1.36 26.02
CA SER A 83 5.39 -2.22 25.57
C SER A 83 5.07 -2.83 24.20
N LEU A 84 5.96 -2.60 23.24
CA LEU A 84 5.92 -3.14 21.90
C LEU A 84 7.04 -4.16 21.61
N ASP A 85 7.67 -4.72 22.64
CA ASP A 85 8.84 -5.60 22.51
C ASP A 85 8.60 -6.82 21.61
N LYS A 86 7.38 -7.35 21.66
CA LYS A 86 6.97 -8.51 20.86
C LYS A 86 6.27 -8.17 19.55
N VAL A 87 6.15 -6.87 19.23
CA VAL A 87 5.44 -6.39 18.02
C VAL A 87 6.47 -5.92 17.01
N SER A 88 6.32 -6.40 15.79
CA SER A 88 7.22 -6.08 14.67
C SER A 88 6.60 -5.09 13.69
N GLY A 89 5.28 -4.96 13.68
CA GLY A 89 4.59 -4.04 12.76
C GLY A 89 3.09 -3.98 12.98
N PHE A 90 2.48 -3.07 12.24
CA PHE A 90 1.05 -2.81 12.27
C PHE A 90 0.44 -2.95 10.87
N LEU A 91 -0.75 -3.52 10.82
CA LEU A 91 -1.58 -3.60 9.62
C LEU A 91 -2.63 -2.51 9.69
N ALA A 92 -2.40 -1.41 8.98
CA ALA A 92 -3.36 -0.30 8.90
C ALA A 92 -4.37 -0.54 7.77
N ILE A 93 -5.60 -0.06 7.96
CA ILE A 93 -6.65 -0.12 6.95
C ILE A 93 -6.41 0.99 5.92
N ARG A 94 -6.51 0.67 4.62
CA ARG A 94 -6.49 1.68 3.56
C ARG A 94 -7.91 2.09 3.17
N LYS A 95 -8.20 3.37 3.32
CA LYS A 95 -9.44 4.03 2.87
C LYS A 95 -9.17 4.73 1.55
N THR A 96 -9.78 4.26 0.47
CA THR A 96 -9.59 4.83 -0.87
C THR A 96 -10.63 5.91 -1.16
N ILE A 97 -10.17 7.10 -1.53
CA ILE A 97 -10.98 8.19 -2.04
C ILE A 97 -10.78 8.28 -3.55
N PHE A 98 -11.83 8.15 -4.32
CA PHE A 98 -11.82 8.28 -5.78
C PHE A 98 -12.87 9.27 -6.23
N MET A 99 -12.50 10.22 -7.05
CA MET A 99 -13.37 11.33 -7.50
C MET A 99 -14.09 12.05 -6.34
N GLY A 100 -13.36 12.24 -5.21
CA GLY A 100 -13.89 12.87 -4.00
C GLY A 100 -14.77 11.98 -3.12
N ARG A 101 -15.06 10.73 -3.53
CA ARG A 101 -15.91 9.79 -2.81
C ARG A 101 -15.12 8.67 -2.16
N TRP A 102 -15.50 8.28 -0.95
CA TRP A 102 -14.98 7.08 -0.31
C TRP A 102 -15.54 5.82 -0.97
N ILE A 103 -14.68 5.03 -1.59
CA ILE A 103 -15.02 3.71 -2.15
C ILE A 103 -14.99 2.67 -1.02
N LYS A 104 -16.18 2.32 -0.55
CA LYS A 104 -16.36 1.45 0.62
C LYS A 104 -16.64 0.00 0.23
N TYR A 105 -17.39 -0.19 -0.83
CA TYR A 105 -17.88 -1.50 -1.27
C TYR A 105 -16.97 -2.14 -2.32
N GLY A 106 -17.46 -3.12 -3.04
CA GLY A 106 -16.69 -3.80 -4.08
C GLY A 106 -15.42 -4.50 -3.58
N GLY A 107 -15.26 -4.70 -2.26
CA GLY A 107 -14.04 -5.28 -1.67
C GLY A 107 -12.86 -4.30 -1.55
N HIS A 108 -13.11 -3.00 -1.65
CA HIS A 108 -12.12 -1.95 -1.43
C HIS A 108 -11.86 -1.65 0.05
N TYR A 109 -12.84 -1.96 0.92
CA TYR A 109 -12.71 -1.72 2.36
C TYR A 109 -13.31 -2.90 3.17
N PRO A 110 -12.71 -3.31 4.30
CA PRO A 110 -11.35 -2.94 4.73
C PRO A 110 -10.27 -3.68 3.93
N VAL A 111 -9.19 -2.98 3.59
CA VAL A 111 -7.98 -3.55 2.99
C VAL A 111 -6.80 -3.19 3.86
N TYR A 112 -6.11 -4.20 4.38
CA TYR A 112 -5.00 -4.02 5.30
C TYR A 112 -3.66 -3.95 4.56
N HIS A 113 -2.80 -3.02 4.99
CA HIS A 113 -1.44 -2.86 4.51
C HIS A 113 -0.47 -2.75 5.69
N ALA A 114 0.64 -3.46 5.62
CA ALA A 114 1.76 -3.29 6.53
C ALA A 114 2.54 -2.05 6.09
N ARG A 115 2.27 -0.90 6.70
CA ARG A 115 2.95 0.36 6.38
C ARG A 115 3.83 0.87 7.51
N ILE A 116 3.59 0.39 8.74
CA ILE A 116 4.28 0.81 9.95
C ILE A 116 4.92 -0.42 10.56
N PHE A 117 6.24 -0.44 10.70
CA PHE A 117 6.97 -1.60 11.22
C PHE A 117 8.39 -1.21 11.67
N LYS A 118 9.04 -2.10 12.41
CA LYS A 118 10.45 -1.97 12.77
C LYS A 118 11.31 -2.11 11.51
N HIS A 119 12.14 -1.12 11.19
CA HIS A 119 12.79 -1.02 9.88
C HIS A 119 13.66 -2.24 9.51
N LEU A 120 14.27 -2.94 10.50
CA LEU A 120 15.05 -4.15 10.28
C LEU A 120 14.18 -5.42 10.08
N GLN A 121 12.88 -5.33 10.29
CA GLN A 121 11.97 -6.48 10.24
C GLN A 121 10.97 -6.43 9.08
N GLY A 122 11.04 -5.40 8.23
CA GLY A 122 10.17 -5.26 7.09
C GLY A 122 10.92 -5.14 5.77
N GLU A 123 10.42 -5.79 4.73
CA GLU A 123 10.93 -5.70 3.37
C GLU A 123 9.75 -5.66 2.39
N CYS A 124 9.86 -4.85 1.32
CA CYS A 124 8.87 -4.84 0.27
C CYS A 124 9.04 -6.07 -0.63
N GLU A 125 7.95 -6.82 -0.87
CA GLU A 125 7.99 -8.02 -1.70
C GLU A 125 8.48 -7.75 -3.13
N ALA A 126 9.30 -8.65 -3.65
CA ALA A 126 9.87 -8.57 -4.98
C ALA A 126 8.83 -8.92 -6.08
N ARG A 127 7.83 -8.04 -6.25
CA ARG A 127 6.84 -8.11 -7.33
C ARG A 127 6.93 -6.87 -8.21
N LYS A 128 6.55 -7.02 -9.47
CA LYS A 128 6.47 -5.88 -10.40
C LYS A 128 5.28 -4.98 -10.13
N TYR A 129 4.19 -5.55 -9.61
CA TYR A 129 2.95 -4.84 -9.31
C TYR A 129 2.26 -5.42 -8.07
N ASP A 130 1.43 -4.63 -7.36
CA ASP A 130 0.65 -5.01 -6.17
C ASP A 130 1.55 -5.54 -5.03
N GLN A 131 2.64 -4.79 -4.76
CA GLN A 131 3.60 -5.14 -3.73
C GLN A 131 3.04 -4.87 -2.32
N HIS A 132 3.40 -5.78 -1.40
CA HIS A 132 3.13 -5.62 0.03
C HIS A 132 4.45 -5.64 0.79
N PHE A 133 4.45 -5.06 1.99
CA PHE A 133 5.55 -5.26 2.91
C PHE A 133 5.40 -6.62 3.61
N LEU A 134 6.46 -7.38 3.63
CA LEU A 134 6.66 -8.58 4.42
C LEU A 134 7.26 -8.13 5.75
N VAL A 135 6.57 -8.36 6.85
CA VAL A 135 7.06 -8.05 8.19
C VAL A 135 7.35 -9.35 8.93
N SER A 136 8.60 -9.52 9.33
CA SER A 136 9.04 -10.67 10.12
C SER A 136 8.62 -10.48 11.57
N GLY A 137 7.88 -11.46 12.11
CA GLY A 137 7.40 -11.43 13.50
C GLY A 137 5.92 -11.04 13.64
N LYS A 138 5.54 -10.66 14.86
CA LYS A 138 4.14 -10.41 15.20
C LYS A 138 3.67 -9.05 14.69
N THR A 139 2.57 -9.05 13.94
CA THR A 139 1.87 -7.82 13.54
C THR A 139 0.55 -7.66 14.27
N LEU A 140 0.17 -6.42 14.59
CA LEU A 140 -1.14 -6.07 15.14
C LEU A 140 -1.98 -5.36 14.08
N MET A 141 -3.28 -5.65 14.09
CA MET A 141 -4.25 -4.95 13.24
C MET A 141 -4.69 -3.68 13.93
N LEU A 142 -4.65 -2.56 13.19
CA LEU A 142 -5.19 -1.28 13.63
C LEU A 142 -6.67 -1.15 13.23
N ASN A 143 -7.41 -0.36 14.00
CA ASN A 143 -8.79 -0.01 13.70
C ASN A 143 -8.88 1.24 12.81
N SER A 144 -7.86 2.08 12.87
CA SER A 144 -7.76 3.33 12.11
C SER A 144 -7.20 3.13 10.71
N CYS A 145 -7.35 4.15 9.87
CA CYS A 145 -7.03 4.04 8.46
C CYS A 145 -6.01 5.07 7.97
N ILE A 146 -5.32 4.69 6.91
CA ILE A 146 -4.59 5.59 5.99
C ILE A 146 -5.55 5.97 4.87
N ILE A 147 -5.65 7.25 4.52
CA ILE A 147 -6.42 7.70 3.36
C ILE A 147 -5.50 7.63 2.13
N ASN A 148 -5.98 6.97 1.07
CA ASN A 148 -5.35 6.94 -0.24
C ASN A 148 -6.23 7.71 -1.21
N ILE A 149 -5.70 8.76 -1.83
CA ILE A 149 -6.42 9.63 -2.75
C ILE A 149 -6.00 9.28 -4.18
N ILE A 150 -6.92 8.70 -4.94
CA ILE A 150 -6.69 8.40 -6.34
C ILE A 150 -7.09 9.60 -7.18
N ASP A 151 -6.22 9.97 -8.11
CA ASP A 151 -6.48 11.02 -9.09
C ASP A 151 -7.81 10.77 -9.83
N SER A 152 -8.59 11.83 -10.01
CA SER A 152 -9.88 11.79 -10.67
C SER A 152 -9.79 11.85 -12.20
N ASP A 153 -8.60 12.04 -12.78
CA ASP A 153 -8.42 11.99 -14.23
C ASP A 153 -8.51 10.55 -14.76
N LEU A 154 -9.66 10.24 -15.37
CA LEU A 154 -9.94 8.92 -15.93
C LEU A 154 -9.00 8.54 -17.08
N SER A 155 -8.45 9.51 -17.82
CA SER A 155 -7.52 9.23 -18.92
C SER A 155 -6.16 8.78 -18.39
N LEU A 156 -5.65 9.48 -17.38
CA LEU A 156 -4.44 9.08 -16.66
C LEU A 156 -4.63 7.74 -15.95
N MET A 157 -5.79 7.52 -15.33
CA MET A 157 -6.12 6.26 -14.69
C MET A 157 -6.11 5.09 -15.67
N LYS A 158 -6.73 5.24 -16.85
CA LYS A 158 -6.70 4.22 -17.91
C LYS A 158 -5.27 3.91 -18.37
N LYS A 159 -4.43 4.93 -18.52
CA LYS A 159 -3.02 4.75 -18.87
C LYS A 159 -2.26 3.97 -17.79
N LYS A 160 -2.44 4.34 -16.51
CA LYS A 160 -1.87 3.62 -15.36
C LYS A 160 -2.34 2.15 -15.33
N LEU A 161 -3.64 1.90 -15.49
CA LEU A 161 -4.20 0.55 -15.50
C LEU A 161 -3.64 -0.34 -16.62
N ARG A 162 -3.42 0.22 -17.83
CA ARG A 162 -2.76 -0.52 -18.92
C ARG A 162 -1.32 -0.90 -18.55
N GLY A 163 -0.56 0.03 -17.96
CA GLY A 163 0.79 -0.26 -17.46
C GLY A 163 0.78 -1.36 -16.40
N TYR A 164 -0.13 -1.28 -15.44
CA TYR A 164 -0.27 -2.31 -14.39
C TYR A 164 -0.68 -3.68 -14.95
N ALA A 165 -1.53 -3.72 -15.97
CA ALA A 165 -1.90 -4.98 -16.63
C ALA A 165 -0.71 -5.65 -17.33
N LEU A 166 0.17 -4.87 -17.95
CA LEU A 166 1.41 -5.38 -18.55
C LEU A 166 2.35 -5.94 -17.48
N LEU A 167 2.59 -5.20 -16.39
CA LEU A 167 3.43 -5.65 -15.28
C LEU A 167 2.88 -6.94 -14.63
N GLU A 168 1.56 -7.03 -14.49
CA GLU A 168 0.92 -8.23 -13.96
C GLU A 168 1.03 -9.42 -14.93
N ALA A 169 0.89 -9.20 -16.23
CA ALA A 169 1.09 -10.25 -17.23
C ALA A 169 2.52 -10.79 -17.20
N GLU A 170 3.51 -9.91 -17.11
CA GLU A 170 4.90 -10.30 -16.94
C GLU A 170 5.13 -11.09 -15.64
N GLU A 171 4.54 -10.63 -14.53
CA GLU A 171 4.62 -11.31 -13.23
C GLU A 171 4.07 -12.74 -13.30
N LEU A 172 2.97 -12.95 -14.03
CA LEU A 172 2.36 -14.28 -14.20
C LEU A 172 3.24 -15.25 -15.01
N THR A 173 4.15 -14.74 -15.84
CA THR A 173 5.09 -15.57 -16.61
C THR A 173 6.32 -16.00 -15.82
N LEU A 174 6.59 -15.36 -14.66
CA LEU A 174 7.73 -15.72 -13.83
C LEU A 174 7.57 -17.10 -13.21
N LYS A 175 8.57 -17.95 -13.38
CA LYS A 175 8.61 -19.31 -12.82
C LYS A 175 8.87 -19.30 -11.30
N GLU A 176 9.66 -18.34 -10.81
CA GLU A 176 10.02 -18.23 -9.40
C GLU A 176 9.32 -17.05 -8.75
N LYS A 177 8.62 -17.32 -7.64
CA LYS A 177 7.90 -16.33 -6.82
C LYS A 177 8.55 -16.17 -5.44
N ARG A 178 9.89 -16.04 -5.40
CA ARG A 178 10.62 -15.83 -4.14
C ARG A 178 10.37 -14.43 -3.59
N GLY A 179 10.38 -14.29 -2.26
CA GLY A 179 10.21 -13.00 -1.58
C GLY A 179 8.81 -12.40 -1.75
N GLN A 180 7.78 -13.22 -1.91
CA GLN A 180 6.38 -12.80 -1.98
C GLN A 180 5.60 -13.23 -0.74
N VAL A 181 4.50 -12.51 -0.45
CA VAL A 181 3.56 -12.90 0.61
C VAL A 181 3.04 -14.31 0.35
N ALA A 182 3.21 -15.20 1.33
CA ALA A 182 2.70 -16.55 1.24
C ALA A 182 1.17 -16.57 1.14
N ALA A 183 0.64 -17.37 0.21
CA ALA A 183 -0.80 -17.56 0.07
C ALA A 183 -1.30 -18.53 1.14
N SER A 184 -1.96 -18.01 2.19
CA SER A 184 -2.50 -18.80 3.30
C SER A 184 -3.87 -18.26 3.72
N PHE A 185 -4.82 -19.17 3.95
CA PHE A 185 -6.17 -18.75 4.37
C PHE A 185 -6.21 -18.32 5.85
N PHE A 186 -5.40 -18.93 6.69
CA PHE A 186 -5.44 -18.75 8.15
C PHE A 186 -4.41 -17.74 8.69
N ALA A 187 -3.50 -17.22 7.86
CA ALA A 187 -2.48 -16.31 8.30
C ALA A 187 -3.02 -14.87 8.44
N SER A 188 -2.53 -13.92 7.66
CA SER A 188 -2.96 -12.52 7.71
C SER A 188 -4.10 -12.23 6.71
N PRO A 189 -4.82 -11.10 6.86
CA PRO A 189 -5.78 -10.65 5.85
C PRO A 189 -5.16 -10.51 4.45
N ILE A 190 -3.90 -10.10 4.36
CA ILE A 190 -3.15 -9.99 3.12
C ILE A 190 -2.92 -11.37 2.50
N SER A 191 -2.43 -12.33 3.29
CA SER A 191 -2.20 -13.72 2.86
C SER A 191 -3.49 -14.41 2.40
N ARG A 192 -4.61 -14.17 3.11
CA ARG A 192 -5.91 -14.72 2.75
C ARG A 192 -6.42 -14.18 1.42
N ARG A 193 -6.27 -12.88 1.14
CA ARG A 193 -6.61 -12.31 -0.17
C ARG A 193 -5.76 -12.92 -1.28
N ARG A 194 -4.46 -13.12 -1.04
CA ARG A 194 -3.55 -13.78 -1.97
C ARG A 194 -3.99 -15.23 -2.23
N TRP A 195 -4.37 -15.96 -1.19
CA TRP A 195 -4.86 -17.33 -1.32
C TRP A 195 -6.13 -17.41 -2.18
N LEU A 196 -7.13 -16.56 -1.94
CA LEU A 196 -8.35 -16.47 -2.75
C LEU A 196 -8.04 -16.17 -4.21
N ARG A 197 -7.11 -15.25 -4.47
CA ARG A 197 -6.67 -14.92 -5.82
C ARG A 197 -6.06 -16.13 -6.52
N VAL A 198 -5.09 -16.78 -5.91
CA VAL A 198 -4.38 -17.95 -6.48
C VAL A 198 -5.33 -19.14 -6.68
N LYS A 199 -6.19 -19.40 -5.68
CA LYS A 199 -7.07 -20.59 -5.68
C LYS A 199 -8.20 -20.49 -6.70
N PHE A 200 -8.79 -19.31 -6.86
CA PHE A 200 -10.00 -19.12 -7.68
C PHE A 200 -9.73 -18.29 -8.94
N TYR A 201 -9.21 -17.10 -8.79
CA TYR A 201 -9.06 -16.20 -9.91
C TYR A 201 -8.01 -16.68 -10.94
N GLU A 202 -6.82 -17.07 -10.51
CA GLU A 202 -5.76 -17.51 -11.42
C GLU A 202 -6.05 -18.87 -12.09
N ARG A 203 -6.98 -19.65 -11.56
CA ARG A 203 -7.42 -20.92 -12.15
C ARG A 203 -8.59 -20.79 -13.12
N SER A 204 -9.27 -19.66 -13.12
CA SER A 204 -10.39 -19.41 -14.03
C SER A 204 -9.90 -19.20 -15.46
N PRO A 205 -10.69 -19.53 -16.51
CA PRO A 205 -10.34 -19.23 -17.91
C PRO A 205 -10.14 -17.73 -18.13
N LEU A 206 -9.10 -17.36 -18.90
CA LEU A 206 -8.67 -15.96 -19.07
C LEU A 206 -9.78 -15.01 -19.50
N PHE A 207 -10.59 -15.43 -20.49
CA PHE A 207 -11.64 -14.58 -21.05
C PHE A 207 -12.84 -14.40 -20.12
N ILE A 208 -13.07 -15.32 -19.19
CA ILE A 208 -14.19 -15.26 -18.24
C ILE A 208 -13.82 -14.47 -17.00
N ARG A 209 -12.54 -14.39 -16.64
CA ARG A 209 -12.05 -13.72 -15.41
C ARG A 209 -12.58 -12.30 -15.22
N PRO A 210 -12.53 -11.40 -16.23
CA PRO A 210 -12.98 -10.02 -16.02
C PRO A 210 -14.47 -9.94 -15.69
N PHE A 211 -15.30 -10.76 -16.34
CA PHE A 211 -16.75 -10.77 -16.13
C PHE A 211 -17.10 -11.32 -14.75
N VAL A 212 -16.55 -12.48 -14.37
CA VAL A 212 -16.75 -13.05 -13.04
C VAL A 212 -16.26 -12.10 -11.94
N TYR A 213 -15.10 -11.46 -12.14
CA TYR A 213 -14.58 -10.50 -11.19
C TYR A 213 -15.46 -9.25 -11.08
N PHE A 214 -15.97 -8.74 -12.19
CA PHE A 214 -16.92 -7.63 -12.22
C PHE A 214 -18.21 -7.99 -11.46
N ILE A 215 -18.84 -9.13 -11.79
CA ILE A 215 -20.06 -9.61 -11.11
C ILE A 215 -19.82 -9.76 -9.61
N TYR A 216 -18.71 -10.39 -9.23
CA TYR A 216 -18.32 -10.55 -7.84
C TYR A 216 -18.18 -9.21 -7.13
N ARG A 217 -17.44 -8.25 -7.69
CA ARG A 217 -17.19 -6.95 -7.05
C ARG A 217 -18.41 -6.05 -7.05
N TYR A 218 -19.07 -5.95 -8.17
CA TYR A 218 -20.15 -4.99 -8.36
C TYR A 218 -21.44 -5.45 -7.68
N PHE A 219 -21.83 -6.73 -7.86
CA PHE A 219 -23.07 -7.24 -7.30
C PHE A 219 -22.87 -7.95 -5.94
N ILE A 220 -22.00 -8.95 -5.84
CA ILE A 220 -21.86 -9.74 -4.62
C ILE A 220 -21.20 -8.93 -3.50
N ARG A 221 -20.21 -8.10 -3.83
CA ARG A 221 -19.56 -7.19 -2.88
C ARG A 221 -20.20 -5.80 -2.83
N LEU A 222 -21.39 -5.65 -3.42
CA LEU A 222 -22.22 -4.45 -3.38
C LEU A 222 -21.54 -3.18 -3.91
N GLY A 223 -20.63 -3.30 -4.87
CA GLY A 223 -19.88 -2.16 -5.44
C GLY A 223 -20.79 -1.07 -6.03
N PHE A 224 -21.99 -1.42 -6.49
CA PHE A 224 -22.99 -0.47 -7.00
C PHE A 224 -23.46 0.55 -5.94
N LEU A 225 -23.29 0.25 -4.64
CA LEU A 225 -23.63 1.20 -3.57
C LEU A 225 -22.65 2.38 -3.48
N ASP A 226 -21.46 2.27 -4.08
CA ASP A 226 -20.53 3.39 -4.21
C ASP A 226 -20.90 4.34 -5.37
N GLY A 227 -22.02 4.08 -6.07
CA GLY A 227 -22.53 4.93 -7.15
C GLY A 227 -21.69 4.82 -8.42
N ARG A 228 -21.60 5.92 -9.18
CA ARG A 228 -20.85 5.97 -10.44
C ARG A 228 -19.36 5.76 -10.25
N GLU A 229 -18.82 6.20 -9.13
CA GLU A 229 -17.43 6.08 -8.74
C GLU A 229 -17.04 4.62 -8.40
N GLY A 230 -18.03 3.79 -8.04
CA GLY A 230 -17.86 2.37 -7.76
C GLY A 230 -17.93 1.44 -8.98
N LEU A 231 -18.31 1.99 -10.15
CA LEU A 231 -18.37 1.26 -11.40
C LEU A 231 -17.01 1.25 -12.08
#